data_6f65ca9b2e54b2dde9452ef4e0dd53fe
#
_entry.id   6f65ca9b2e54b2dde9452ef4e0dd53fe
#
_cell.length_a   1.000
_cell.length_b   1.000
_cell.length_c   1.000
_cell.angle_alpha   90.00
_cell.angle_beta   90.00
_cell.angle_gamma   90.00
#
_symmetry.space_group_name_H-M   'P 1'
#
loop_
_entity.id
_entity.type
_entity.pdbx_description
1 polymer ?
#
loop_
_entity_poly.entity_id
_entity_poly.type
_entity_poly.pdbx_seq_one_letter_code
_entity_poly.pdbx_strand_id
1 'polypeptide(L)'
;MRTVVVGASSGLGRSIGVGLARLGASTALLARRQDRLVDAAKEAGSGTLAITCDVTDQESCQRAIAEAAEGLGGIDALVYSPGVGPLSRLTDISAELWHSTFATNVIGASLITAAAIPHLTESGGTAAYLSTVSASITDPWPGLGAYAVSKAALDKLVQAWQGEHPKVGFTRIVVGNCVGGEGDSATEFSSGWDRGLVMEVHPTWVSRGYITNSFLPVDELVRVVHNVLSNGASTSVPTVVVGPRL
;
A
#
# COMPACT_ATOMS: atom_id res chain seq x y z
N MET A 1 -1.66 -7.60 17.97
CA MET A 1 -2.42 -6.91 16.91
C MET A 1 -2.52 -7.85 15.72
N ARG A 2 -3.74 -8.18 15.30
CA ARG A 2 -4.05 -9.06 14.16
C ARG A 2 -4.12 -8.21 12.91
N THR A 3 -3.15 -8.36 12.02
CA THR A 3 -2.93 -7.42 10.92
C THR A 3 -2.97 -8.10 9.56
N VAL A 4 -3.76 -7.57 8.65
CA VAL A 4 -3.78 -7.95 7.25
C VAL A 4 -2.93 -6.96 6.44
N VAL A 5 -1.95 -7.45 5.68
CA VAL A 5 -1.11 -6.64 4.79
C VAL A 5 -1.33 -7.07 3.34
N VAL A 6 -1.96 -6.21 2.55
CA VAL A 6 -2.25 -6.44 1.14
C VAL A 6 -1.11 -5.90 0.27
N GLY A 7 -0.75 -6.64 -0.79
CA GLY A 7 0.39 -6.33 -1.65
C GLY A 7 1.73 -6.77 -1.07
N ALA A 8 1.72 -7.80 -0.21
CA ALA A 8 2.87 -8.22 0.59
C ALA A 8 3.86 -9.17 -0.13
N SER A 9 3.77 -9.34 -1.46
CA SER A 9 4.68 -10.23 -2.19
C SER A 9 6.02 -9.58 -2.58
N SER A 10 6.13 -8.26 -2.54
CA SER A 10 7.36 -7.50 -2.89
C SER A 10 7.33 -6.07 -2.37
N GLY A 11 8.44 -5.36 -2.48
CA GLY A 11 8.56 -3.93 -2.22
C GLY A 11 8.12 -3.53 -0.80
N LEU A 12 7.51 -2.34 -0.69
CA LEU A 12 7.09 -1.77 0.60
C LEU A 12 6.10 -2.67 1.34
N GLY A 13 5.14 -3.30 0.64
CA GLY A 13 4.16 -4.18 1.26
C GLY A 13 4.79 -5.39 1.93
N ARG A 14 5.78 -6.05 1.28
CA ARG A 14 6.54 -7.14 1.88
C ARG A 14 7.32 -6.67 3.11
N SER A 15 8.05 -5.58 2.98
CA SER A 15 8.84 -5.01 4.09
C SER A 15 7.96 -4.65 5.29
N ILE A 16 6.79 -4.06 5.03
CA ILE A 16 5.82 -3.73 6.09
C ILE A 16 5.28 -5.01 6.75
N GLY A 17 4.84 -5.99 5.96
CA GLY A 17 4.28 -7.23 6.49
C GLY A 17 5.28 -8.00 7.37
N VAL A 18 6.50 -8.20 6.86
CA VAL A 18 7.59 -8.85 7.59
C VAL A 18 7.98 -8.05 8.83
N GLY A 19 8.12 -6.73 8.69
CA GLY A 19 8.50 -5.86 9.78
C GLY A 19 7.46 -5.81 10.90
N LEU A 20 6.16 -5.76 10.58
CA LEU A 20 5.09 -5.80 11.58
C LEU A 20 5.07 -7.12 12.34
N ALA A 21 5.29 -8.27 11.65
CA ALA A 21 5.40 -9.56 12.30
C ALA A 21 6.58 -9.60 13.28
N ARG A 22 7.75 -9.08 12.89
CA ARG A 22 8.95 -8.97 13.76
C ARG A 22 8.70 -8.04 14.96
N LEU A 23 7.80 -7.06 14.84
CA LEU A 23 7.35 -6.21 15.94
C LEU A 23 6.22 -6.84 16.79
N GLY A 24 5.91 -8.12 16.58
CA GLY A 24 4.98 -8.90 17.40
C GLY A 24 3.51 -8.87 16.93
N ALA A 25 3.23 -8.39 15.72
CA ALA A 25 1.89 -8.53 15.14
C ALA A 25 1.66 -9.97 14.64
N SER A 26 0.45 -10.50 14.82
CA SER A 26 -0.01 -11.69 14.10
C SER A 26 -0.43 -11.26 12.70
N THR A 27 0.26 -11.71 11.65
CA THR A 27 0.10 -11.17 10.30
C THR A 27 -0.48 -12.16 9.30
N ALA A 28 -1.37 -11.68 8.43
CA ALA A 28 -1.77 -12.32 7.19
C ALA A 28 -1.27 -11.48 6.01
N LEU A 29 -0.46 -12.10 5.15
CA LEU A 29 0.14 -11.48 3.97
C LEU A 29 -0.69 -11.86 2.74
N LEU A 30 -1.21 -10.86 2.03
CA LEU A 30 -2.09 -11.03 0.89
C LEU A 30 -1.45 -10.50 -0.40
N ALA A 31 -1.40 -11.30 -1.45
CA ALA A 31 -1.06 -10.89 -2.82
C ALA A 31 -1.41 -11.98 -3.84
N ARG A 32 -1.20 -11.72 -5.13
CA ARG A 32 -1.47 -12.68 -6.21
C ARG A 32 -0.44 -13.81 -6.31
N ARG A 33 0.83 -13.54 -5.99
CA ARG A 33 1.97 -14.46 -6.18
C ARG A 33 2.19 -15.29 -4.93
N GLN A 34 1.64 -16.50 -4.94
CA GLN A 34 1.67 -17.41 -3.79
C GLN A 34 3.09 -17.81 -3.38
N ASP A 35 3.96 -18.09 -4.35
CA ASP A 35 5.36 -18.44 -4.12
C ASP A 35 6.09 -17.36 -3.29
N ARG A 36 5.98 -16.11 -3.73
CA ARG A 36 6.59 -14.97 -3.03
C ARG A 36 5.95 -14.67 -1.68
N LEU A 37 4.65 -14.95 -1.51
CA LEU A 37 3.98 -14.82 -0.21
C LEU A 37 4.48 -15.85 0.79
N VAL A 38 4.66 -17.10 0.36
CA VAL A 38 5.22 -18.17 1.20
C VAL A 38 6.62 -17.79 1.67
N ASP A 39 7.45 -17.22 0.79
CA ASP A 39 8.80 -16.78 1.17
C ASP A 39 8.76 -15.58 2.12
N ALA A 40 7.86 -14.62 1.89
CA ALA A 40 7.66 -13.50 2.82
C ALA A 40 7.16 -13.99 4.19
N ALA A 41 6.26 -14.97 4.24
CA ALA A 41 5.77 -15.54 5.48
C ALA A 41 6.86 -16.30 6.25
N LYS A 42 7.73 -17.05 5.55
CA LYS A 42 8.92 -17.67 6.18
C LYS A 42 9.85 -16.62 6.77
N GLU A 43 10.11 -15.52 6.03
CA GLU A 43 10.93 -14.41 6.49
C GLU A 43 10.33 -13.70 7.71
N ALA A 44 9.01 -13.56 7.76
CA ALA A 44 8.27 -12.94 8.84
C ALA A 44 8.25 -13.78 10.13
N GLY A 45 8.36 -15.09 10.00
CA GLY A 45 8.39 -16.03 11.12
C GLY A 45 7.15 -16.93 11.22
N SER A 46 7.20 -17.87 12.16
CA SER A 46 6.13 -18.84 12.37
C SER A 46 4.81 -18.18 12.75
N GLY A 47 3.71 -18.69 12.19
CA GLY A 47 2.35 -18.17 12.45
C GLY A 47 1.91 -17.06 11.49
N THR A 48 2.77 -16.59 10.58
CA THR A 48 2.38 -15.67 9.51
C THR A 48 1.62 -16.42 8.42
N LEU A 49 0.43 -15.93 8.06
CA LEU A 49 -0.40 -16.51 7.02
C LEU A 49 -0.02 -15.96 5.65
N ALA A 50 -0.02 -16.82 4.62
CA ALA A 50 0.21 -16.46 3.23
C ALA A 50 -1.04 -16.78 2.41
N ILE A 51 -1.83 -15.77 2.03
CA ILE A 51 -3.16 -15.92 1.44
C ILE A 51 -3.17 -15.30 0.04
N THR A 52 -3.54 -16.08 -0.98
CA THR A 52 -3.65 -15.55 -2.35
C THR A 52 -4.87 -14.64 -2.49
N CYS A 53 -4.63 -13.42 -3.00
CA CYS A 53 -5.67 -12.43 -3.23
C CYS A 53 -5.37 -11.60 -4.49
N ASP A 54 -6.33 -11.56 -5.41
CA ASP A 54 -6.38 -10.55 -6.47
C ASP A 54 -7.32 -9.43 -6.04
N VAL A 55 -6.77 -8.25 -5.81
CA VAL A 55 -7.55 -7.09 -5.36
C VAL A 55 -8.51 -6.56 -6.43
N THR A 56 -8.36 -6.96 -7.68
CA THR A 56 -9.25 -6.56 -8.78
C THR A 56 -10.48 -7.47 -8.90
N ASP A 57 -10.53 -8.56 -8.12
CA ASP A 57 -11.63 -9.51 -8.05
C ASP A 57 -12.30 -9.45 -6.67
N GLN A 58 -13.58 -9.07 -6.67
CA GLN A 58 -14.36 -8.91 -5.45
C GLN A 58 -14.49 -10.21 -4.65
N GLU A 59 -14.74 -11.33 -5.29
CA GLU A 59 -14.87 -12.62 -4.60
C GLU A 59 -13.53 -13.05 -3.99
N SER A 60 -12.42 -12.79 -4.68
CA SER A 60 -11.08 -13.03 -4.18
C SER A 60 -10.80 -12.20 -2.93
N CYS A 61 -11.20 -10.91 -2.92
CA CYS A 61 -11.07 -10.04 -1.75
C CYS A 61 -11.86 -10.57 -0.55
N GLN A 62 -13.12 -10.95 -0.77
CA GLN A 62 -14.00 -11.47 0.28
C GLN A 62 -13.46 -12.78 0.89
N ARG A 63 -13.06 -13.75 0.05
CA ARG A 63 -12.45 -15.00 0.50
C ARG A 63 -11.18 -14.78 1.30
N ALA A 64 -10.27 -13.94 0.78
CA ALA A 64 -8.98 -13.69 1.43
C ALA A 64 -9.12 -13.01 2.79
N ILE A 65 -10.06 -12.07 2.93
CA ILE A 65 -10.34 -11.43 4.23
C ILE A 65 -11.00 -12.40 5.20
N ALA A 66 -11.94 -13.24 4.75
CA ALA A 66 -12.57 -14.25 5.60
C ALA A 66 -11.54 -15.27 6.11
N GLU A 67 -10.67 -15.78 5.24
CA GLU A 67 -9.57 -16.69 5.60
C GLU A 67 -8.58 -16.04 6.57
N ALA A 68 -8.23 -14.79 6.35
CA ALA A 68 -7.36 -14.04 7.27
C ALA A 68 -8.02 -13.85 8.65
N ALA A 69 -9.30 -13.50 8.69
CA ALA A 69 -10.04 -13.31 9.92
C ALA A 69 -10.17 -14.61 10.72
N GLU A 70 -10.45 -15.73 10.05
CA GLU A 70 -10.49 -17.06 10.68
C GLU A 70 -9.12 -17.45 11.24
N GLY A 71 -8.07 -17.37 10.42
CA GLY A 71 -6.72 -17.79 10.81
C GLY A 71 -6.08 -16.92 11.90
N LEU A 72 -6.42 -15.62 11.97
CA LEU A 72 -5.94 -14.70 12.98
C LEU A 72 -6.87 -14.61 14.21
N GLY A 73 -8.09 -15.13 14.14
CA GLY A 73 -9.13 -14.94 15.17
C GLY A 73 -9.73 -13.53 15.19
N GLY A 74 -9.78 -12.85 14.03
CA GLY A 74 -10.29 -11.49 13.81
C GLY A 74 -9.26 -10.57 13.17
N ILE A 75 -9.63 -9.31 12.92
CA ILE A 75 -8.74 -8.31 12.29
C ILE A 75 -8.78 -7.01 13.09
N ASP A 76 -7.61 -6.54 13.54
CA ASP A 76 -7.45 -5.26 14.25
C ASP A 76 -6.88 -4.18 13.32
N ALA A 77 -6.15 -4.58 12.26
CA ALA A 77 -5.49 -3.65 11.37
C ALA A 77 -5.46 -4.15 9.92
N LEU A 78 -5.63 -3.22 8.99
CA LEU A 78 -5.49 -3.44 7.55
C LEU A 78 -4.44 -2.49 6.99
N VAL A 79 -3.50 -3.00 6.20
CA VAL A 79 -2.57 -2.18 5.40
C VAL A 79 -2.81 -2.44 3.92
N TYR A 80 -3.20 -1.42 3.18
CA TYR A 80 -3.32 -1.47 1.72
C TYR A 80 -2.08 -0.88 1.07
N SER A 81 -1.22 -1.74 0.53
CA SER A 81 0.04 -1.37 -0.11
C SER A 81 0.07 -1.56 -1.63
N PRO A 82 -0.89 -2.27 -2.29
CA PRO A 82 -0.82 -2.43 -3.74
C PRO A 82 -0.77 -1.08 -4.45
N GLY A 83 0.04 -1.05 -5.53
CA GLY A 83 0.11 0.12 -6.38
C GLY A 83 0.82 -0.21 -7.68
N VAL A 84 0.21 0.17 -8.78
CA VAL A 84 0.79 0.14 -10.11
C VAL A 84 0.94 1.56 -10.63
N GLY A 85 2.09 1.85 -11.24
CA GLY A 85 2.42 3.18 -11.76
C GLY A 85 3.05 3.06 -13.12
N PRO A 86 2.26 2.94 -14.20
CA PRO A 86 2.81 2.93 -15.56
C PRO A 86 3.51 4.25 -15.85
N LEU A 87 4.71 4.16 -16.42
CA LEU A 87 5.38 5.34 -16.96
C LEU A 87 4.88 5.58 -18.39
N SER A 88 4.11 6.65 -18.57
CA SER A 88 3.57 7.04 -19.87
C SER A 88 3.24 8.53 -19.88
N ARG A 89 3.39 9.19 -21.05
CA ARG A 89 2.82 10.52 -21.23
C ARG A 89 1.30 10.44 -21.23
N LEU A 90 0.62 11.47 -20.73
CA LEU A 90 -0.84 11.49 -20.71
C LEU A 90 -1.47 11.44 -22.11
N THR A 91 -0.73 11.89 -23.15
CA THR A 91 -1.16 11.79 -24.54
C THR A 91 -1.14 10.37 -25.09
N ASP A 92 -0.32 9.49 -24.50
CA ASP A 92 0.02 8.18 -25.07
C ASP A 92 -0.56 7.03 -24.24
N ILE A 93 -1.11 7.33 -23.04
CA ILE A 93 -1.67 6.32 -22.16
C ILE A 93 -3.00 5.78 -22.69
N SER A 94 -3.11 4.47 -22.80
CA SER A 94 -4.33 3.82 -23.28
C SER A 94 -5.44 3.74 -22.20
N ALA A 95 -6.67 3.52 -22.62
CA ALA A 95 -7.80 3.29 -21.73
C ALA A 95 -7.57 2.06 -20.83
N GLU A 96 -6.94 1.00 -21.36
CA GLU A 96 -6.63 -0.22 -20.60
C GLU A 96 -5.64 0.06 -19.47
N LEU A 97 -4.62 0.89 -19.71
CA LEU A 97 -3.67 1.30 -18.67
C LEU A 97 -4.35 2.16 -17.58
N TRP A 98 -5.27 3.05 -17.96
CA TRP A 98 -6.10 3.77 -17.01
C TRP A 98 -6.93 2.80 -16.17
N HIS A 99 -7.68 1.89 -16.81
CA HIS A 99 -8.53 0.93 -16.12
C HIS A 99 -7.72 0.05 -15.18
N SER A 100 -6.60 -0.52 -15.61
CA SER A 100 -5.77 -1.40 -14.76
C SER A 100 -5.15 -0.65 -13.58
N THR A 101 -4.76 0.63 -13.79
CA THR A 101 -4.24 1.48 -12.72
C THR A 101 -5.30 1.76 -11.66
N PHE A 102 -6.51 2.16 -12.08
CA PHE A 102 -7.61 2.40 -11.16
C PHE A 102 -8.15 1.11 -10.53
N ALA A 103 -8.23 0.02 -11.28
CA ALA A 103 -8.65 -1.28 -10.76
C ALA A 103 -7.80 -1.70 -9.56
N THR A 104 -6.47 -1.55 -9.66
CA THR A 104 -5.57 -1.89 -8.56
C THR A 104 -5.55 -0.81 -7.48
N ASN A 105 -5.29 0.46 -7.85
CA ASN A 105 -4.95 1.49 -6.87
C ASN A 105 -6.17 2.03 -6.10
N VAL A 106 -7.36 1.96 -6.68
CA VAL A 106 -8.59 2.59 -6.14
C VAL A 106 -9.67 1.54 -5.89
N ILE A 107 -10.11 0.83 -6.93
CA ILE A 107 -11.23 -0.12 -6.82
C ILE A 107 -10.84 -1.27 -5.89
N GLY A 108 -9.66 -1.84 -6.06
CA GLY A 108 -9.15 -2.90 -5.20
C GLY A 108 -9.02 -2.49 -3.73
N ALA A 109 -8.60 -1.22 -3.48
CA ALA A 109 -8.60 -0.69 -2.12
C ALA A 109 -10.02 -0.65 -1.53
N SER A 110 -11.01 -0.25 -2.33
CA SER A 110 -12.41 -0.25 -1.90
C SER A 110 -12.93 -1.65 -1.62
N LEU A 111 -12.68 -2.62 -2.50
CA LEU A 111 -13.16 -4.00 -2.36
C LEU A 111 -12.61 -4.69 -1.10
N ILE A 112 -11.30 -4.58 -0.87
CA ILE A 112 -10.66 -5.11 0.34
C ILE A 112 -11.19 -4.42 1.60
N THR A 113 -11.34 -3.09 1.56
CA THR A 113 -11.87 -2.35 2.69
C THR A 113 -13.29 -2.79 3.02
N ALA A 114 -14.17 -2.89 2.02
CA ALA A 114 -15.53 -3.34 2.21
C ALA A 114 -15.62 -4.72 2.89
N ALA A 115 -14.75 -5.67 2.48
CA ALA A 115 -14.68 -6.98 3.10
C ALA A 115 -14.17 -6.92 4.57
N ALA A 116 -13.23 -6.00 4.87
CA ALA A 116 -12.62 -5.88 6.19
C ALA A 116 -13.44 -5.07 7.21
N ILE A 117 -14.35 -4.19 6.75
CA ILE A 117 -15.13 -3.28 7.60
C ILE A 117 -15.83 -3.95 8.78
N PRO A 118 -16.51 -5.11 8.63
CA PRO A 118 -17.18 -5.76 9.78
C PRO A 118 -16.19 -6.08 10.92
N HIS A 119 -15.03 -6.64 10.58
CA HIS A 119 -13.99 -7.02 11.54
C HIS A 119 -13.32 -5.79 12.18
N LEU A 120 -13.00 -4.76 11.38
CA LEU A 120 -12.42 -3.52 11.90
C LEU A 120 -13.41 -2.74 12.79
N THR A 121 -14.69 -2.79 12.48
CA THR A 121 -15.72 -2.17 13.31
C THR A 121 -15.86 -2.88 14.66
N GLU A 122 -15.81 -4.21 14.67
CA GLU A 122 -15.88 -5.03 15.87
C GLU A 122 -14.68 -4.77 16.80
N SER A 123 -13.48 -4.68 16.23
CA SER A 123 -12.24 -4.46 16.98
C SER A 123 -11.97 -3.00 17.33
N GLY A 124 -12.68 -2.03 16.73
CA GLY A 124 -12.31 -0.62 16.78
C GLY A 124 -10.95 -0.36 16.11
N GLY A 125 -10.65 -1.13 15.08
CA GLY A 125 -9.35 -1.20 14.42
C GLY A 125 -9.07 -0.07 13.43
N THR A 126 -7.93 -0.16 12.74
CA THR A 126 -7.43 0.89 11.83
C THR A 126 -7.06 0.32 10.48
N ALA A 127 -7.47 1.02 9.41
CA ALA A 127 -7.03 0.77 8.03
C ALA A 127 -6.05 1.86 7.56
N ALA A 128 -4.87 1.45 7.10
CA ALA A 128 -3.83 2.33 6.59
C ALA A 128 -3.58 2.09 5.09
N TYR A 129 -3.45 3.17 4.33
CA TYR A 129 -3.32 3.13 2.86
C TYR A 129 -2.05 3.83 2.44
N LEU A 130 -1.18 3.14 1.68
CA LEU A 130 0.00 3.77 1.12
C LEU A 130 -0.39 4.68 -0.04
N SER A 131 -0.20 5.98 0.17
CA SER A 131 -0.30 7.03 -0.82
C SER A 131 1.10 7.53 -1.21
N THR A 132 1.18 8.63 -1.92
CA THR A 132 2.44 9.19 -2.42
C THR A 132 2.45 10.71 -2.30
N VAL A 133 3.63 11.28 -2.14
CA VAL A 133 3.79 12.76 -2.16
C VAL A 133 3.27 13.38 -3.46
N SER A 134 3.35 12.67 -4.59
CA SER A 134 2.87 13.16 -5.88
C SER A 134 1.34 13.21 -6.02
N ALA A 135 0.59 12.67 -5.05
CA ALA A 135 -0.87 12.75 -5.02
C ALA A 135 -1.39 14.05 -4.38
N SER A 136 -0.66 14.61 -3.39
CA SER A 136 -1.21 15.68 -2.54
C SER A 136 -0.19 16.70 -2.01
N ILE A 137 1.11 16.46 -2.16
CA ILE A 137 2.18 17.32 -1.60
C ILE A 137 2.98 18.01 -2.71
N THR A 138 3.41 17.26 -3.73
CA THR A 138 4.10 17.79 -4.91
C THR A 138 3.19 17.77 -6.13
N ASP A 139 3.58 18.46 -7.18
CA ASP A 139 2.94 18.26 -8.47
C ASP A 139 3.11 16.82 -8.95
N PRO A 140 2.21 16.32 -9.81
CA PRO A 140 2.38 15.04 -10.49
C PRO A 140 3.70 15.02 -11.27
N TRP A 141 4.45 13.94 -11.13
CA TRP A 141 5.72 13.80 -11.83
C TRP A 141 5.48 13.51 -13.33
N PRO A 142 6.16 14.20 -14.25
CA PRO A 142 6.06 13.92 -15.68
C PRO A 142 6.24 12.42 -15.98
N GLY A 143 5.35 11.85 -16.78
CA GLY A 143 5.31 10.41 -17.05
C GLY A 143 4.56 9.55 -16.03
N LEU A 144 4.29 10.05 -14.83
CA LEU A 144 3.55 9.33 -13.77
C LEU A 144 2.16 9.94 -13.49
N GLY A 145 1.59 10.65 -14.45
CA GLY A 145 0.31 11.35 -14.27
C GLY A 145 -0.84 10.42 -13.88
N ALA A 146 -1.00 9.28 -14.53
CA ALA A 146 -2.05 8.31 -14.20
C ALA A 146 -1.91 7.75 -12.79
N TYR A 147 -0.67 7.46 -12.38
CA TYR A 147 -0.38 7.02 -11.01
C TYR A 147 -0.78 8.09 -9.99
N ALA A 148 -0.32 9.33 -10.17
CA ALA A 148 -0.62 10.43 -9.25
C ALA A 148 -2.13 10.69 -9.13
N VAL A 149 -2.86 10.71 -10.25
CA VAL A 149 -4.31 10.86 -10.27
C VAL A 149 -5.01 9.70 -9.54
N SER A 150 -4.59 8.45 -9.76
CA SER A 150 -5.16 7.30 -9.06
C SER A 150 -4.91 7.35 -7.55
N LYS A 151 -3.72 7.80 -7.11
CA LYS A 151 -3.42 7.94 -5.68
C LYS A 151 -4.16 9.13 -5.05
N ALA A 152 -4.40 10.21 -5.77
CA ALA A 152 -5.29 11.29 -5.32
C ALA A 152 -6.75 10.82 -5.19
N ALA A 153 -7.22 9.96 -6.12
CA ALA A 153 -8.52 9.31 -6.01
C ALA A 153 -8.60 8.37 -4.81
N LEU A 154 -7.54 7.58 -4.54
CA LEU A 154 -7.42 6.76 -3.33
C LEU A 154 -7.51 7.63 -2.06
N ASP A 155 -6.83 8.78 -2.02
CA ASP A 155 -6.88 9.70 -0.88
C ASP A 155 -8.30 10.19 -0.62
N LYS A 156 -9.09 10.46 -1.67
CA LYS A 156 -10.51 10.81 -1.55
C LYS A 156 -11.37 9.63 -1.10
N LEU A 157 -11.11 8.43 -1.61
CA LEU A 157 -11.81 7.22 -1.21
C LEU A 157 -11.63 6.95 0.30
N VAL A 158 -10.41 7.10 0.82
CA VAL A 158 -10.14 6.92 2.26
C VAL A 158 -10.92 7.92 3.12
N GLN A 159 -11.05 9.20 2.66
CA GLN A 159 -11.89 10.19 3.34
C GLN A 159 -13.39 9.81 3.32
N ALA A 160 -13.88 9.23 2.22
CA ALA A 160 -15.27 8.76 2.13
C ALA A 160 -15.52 7.61 3.12
N TRP A 161 -14.64 6.60 3.16
CA TRP A 161 -14.70 5.51 4.14
C TRP A 161 -14.71 6.02 5.58
N GLN A 162 -13.88 6.99 5.92
CA GLN A 162 -13.84 7.59 7.26
C GLN A 162 -15.17 8.27 7.62
N GLY A 163 -15.81 8.95 6.65
CA GLY A 163 -17.11 9.61 6.85
C GLY A 163 -18.25 8.62 7.11
N GLU A 164 -18.22 7.46 6.45
CA GLU A 164 -19.26 6.43 6.54
C GLU A 164 -19.06 5.48 7.74
N HIS A 165 -17.82 5.29 8.20
CA HIS A 165 -17.46 4.32 9.26
C HIS A 165 -16.67 4.96 10.41
N PRO A 166 -17.31 5.82 11.24
CA PRO A 166 -16.61 6.61 12.27
C PRO A 166 -16.01 5.77 13.42
N LYS A 167 -16.37 4.48 13.52
CA LYS A 167 -15.79 3.55 14.50
C LYS A 167 -14.45 2.92 14.06
N VAL A 168 -14.08 3.10 12.80
CA VAL A 168 -12.85 2.55 12.24
C VAL A 168 -11.86 3.71 12.01
N GLY A 169 -10.60 3.52 12.40
CA GLY A 169 -9.54 4.45 12.06
C GLY A 169 -9.15 4.33 10.58
N PHE A 170 -9.01 5.45 9.87
CA PHE A 170 -8.55 5.48 8.49
C PHE A 170 -7.36 6.43 8.35
N THR A 171 -6.24 5.92 7.87
CA THR A 171 -5.01 6.70 7.74
C THR A 171 -4.45 6.62 6.32
N ARG A 172 -4.16 7.78 5.74
CA ARG A 172 -3.34 7.88 4.53
C ARG A 172 -1.88 8.04 4.94
N ILE A 173 -1.02 7.12 4.49
CA ILE A 173 0.42 7.21 4.70
C ILE A 173 1.03 7.71 3.38
N VAL A 174 1.32 8.99 3.32
CA VAL A 174 1.86 9.69 2.15
C VAL A 174 3.37 9.51 2.14
N VAL A 175 3.85 8.62 1.27
CA VAL A 175 5.25 8.19 1.23
C VAL A 175 6.01 9.01 0.19
N GLY A 176 7.15 9.55 0.60
CA GLY A 176 8.15 10.16 -0.29
C GLY A 176 9.09 9.11 -0.90
N ASN A 177 10.31 9.53 -1.22
CA ASN A 177 11.32 8.63 -1.81
C ASN A 177 11.70 7.51 -0.82
N CYS A 178 11.16 6.32 -1.06
CA CYS A 178 11.40 5.11 -0.27
C CYS A 178 11.51 3.91 -1.21
N VAL A 179 12.49 3.06 -0.99
CA VAL A 179 12.67 1.80 -1.73
C VAL A 179 12.54 0.65 -0.76
N GLY A 180 11.65 -0.30 -1.08
CA GLY A 180 11.43 -1.50 -0.27
C GLY A 180 11.96 -2.76 -0.95
N GLY A 181 12.62 -3.61 -0.14
CA GLY A 181 13.15 -4.90 -0.57
C GLY A 181 14.45 -4.82 -1.36
N GLU A 182 15.17 -5.93 -1.40
CA GLU A 182 16.39 -6.15 -2.18
C GLU A 182 16.29 -7.48 -2.93
N GLY A 183 17.03 -7.63 -4.04
CA GLY A 183 17.01 -8.85 -4.83
C GLY A 183 15.59 -9.23 -5.28
N ASP A 184 15.19 -10.47 -5.04
CA ASP A 184 13.87 -11.00 -5.43
C ASP A 184 12.68 -10.37 -4.67
N SER A 185 12.95 -9.70 -3.53
CA SER A 185 11.95 -8.96 -2.76
C SER A 185 11.81 -7.50 -3.17
N ALA A 186 12.65 -7.00 -4.07
CA ALA A 186 12.64 -5.62 -4.54
C ALA A 186 11.28 -5.18 -5.10
N THR A 187 11.05 -3.89 -5.08
CA THR A 187 9.84 -3.30 -5.69
C THR A 187 9.78 -3.56 -7.20
N GLU A 188 8.61 -3.91 -7.69
CA GLU A 188 8.35 -4.05 -9.14
C GLU A 188 7.68 -2.79 -9.72
N PHE A 189 7.57 -1.72 -8.95
CA PHE A 189 6.87 -0.51 -9.37
C PHE A 189 7.38 0.06 -10.71
N SER A 190 8.68 0.02 -10.93
CA SER A 190 9.34 0.54 -12.14
C SER A 190 9.83 -0.55 -13.11
N SER A 191 9.54 -1.82 -12.86
CA SER A 191 10.10 -2.94 -13.65
C SER A 191 9.67 -2.93 -15.13
N GLY A 192 8.48 -2.40 -15.42
CA GLY A 192 7.94 -2.29 -16.79
C GLY A 192 8.13 -0.92 -17.45
N TRP A 193 8.94 -0.03 -16.87
CA TRP A 193 9.11 1.30 -17.43
C TRP A 193 9.99 1.31 -18.67
N ASP A 194 9.57 2.07 -19.69
CA ASP A 194 10.41 2.33 -20.87
C ASP A 194 11.63 3.16 -20.49
N ARG A 195 12.81 2.64 -20.76
CA ARG A 195 14.09 3.28 -20.41
C ARG A 195 14.32 4.61 -21.14
N GLY A 196 13.85 4.73 -22.37
CA GLY A 196 13.97 5.96 -23.17
C GLY A 196 13.17 7.08 -22.53
N LEU A 197 11.91 6.79 -22.14
CA LEU A 197 11.07 7.75 -21.46
C LEU A 197 11.61 8.09 -20.06
N VAL A 198 12.16 7.11 -19.31
CA VAL A 198 12.84 7.40 -18.03
C VAL A 198 13.96 8.42 -18.23
N MET A 199 14.85 8.20 -19.22
CA MET A 199 15.98 9.12 -19.49
C MET A 199 15.50 10.53 -19.87
N GLU A 200 14.35 10.64 -20.52
CA GLU A 200 13.76 11.94 -20.90
C GLU A 200 13.18 12.70 -19.71
N VAL A 201 12.41 12.01 -18.84
CA VAL A 201 11.68 12.68 -17.74
C VAL A 201 12.50 12.83 -16.47
N HIS A 202 13.48 11.96 -16.23
CA HIS A 202 14.30 11.94 -15.02
C HIS A 202 15.04 13.28 -14.73
N PRO A 203 15.65 13.98 -15.71
CA PRO A 203 16.25 15.28 -15.45
C PRO A 203 15.27 16.31 -14.88
N THR A 204 13.99 16.25 -15.33
CA THR A 204 12.94 17.10 -14.80
C THR A 204 12.59 16.73 -13.36
N TRP A 205 12.55 15.43 -13.03
CA TRP A 205 12.30 15.00 -11.64
C TRP A 205 13.38 15.49 -10.69
N VAL A 206 14.65 15.42 -11.12
CA VAL A 206 15.78 15.91 -10.33
C VAL A 206 15.73 17.44 -10.19
N SER A 207 15.54 18.18 -11.29
CA SER A 207 15.54 19.65 -11.27
C SER A 207 14.39 20.25 -10.44
N ARG A 208 13.27 19.55 -10.33
CA ARG A 208 12.12 19.92 -9.49
C ARG A 208 12.24 19.41 -8.05
N GLY A 209 13.31 18.72 -7.70
CA GLY A 209 13.50 18.14 -6.36
C GLY A 209 12.54 17.00 -6.03
N TYR A 210 11.91 16.36 -7.02
CA TYR A 210 11.03 15.21 -6.80
C TYR A 210 11.82 13.97 -6.42
N ILE A 211 12.99 13.77 -7.04
CA ILE A 211 13.97 12.77 -6.64
C ILE A 211 15.15 13.49 -6.01
N THR A 212 15.49 13.09 -4.80
CA THR A 212 16.66 13.54 -4.06
C THR A 212 17.67 12.42 -3.95
N ASN A 213 18.90 12.73 -3.53
CA ASN A 213 19.92 11.72 -3.24
C ASN A 213 19.66 10.96 -1.92
N SER A 214 18.62 11.35 -1.18
CA SER A 214 18.24 10.74 0.08
C SER A 214 17.00 9.87 -0.12
N PHE A 215 17.01 8.66 0.47
CA PHE A 215 15.87 7.76 0.52
C PHE A 215 15.50 7.49 1.97
N LEU A 216 14.21 7.40 2.23
CA LEU A 216 13.69 6.93 3.50
C LEU A 216 14.07 5.46 3.68
N PRO A 217 14.78 5.07 4.75
CA PRO A 217 14.99 3.66 5.07
C PRO A 217 13.64 2.96 5.30
N VAL A 218 13.47 1.80 4.71
CA VAL A 218 12.18 1.08 4.76
C VAL A 218 11.78 0.69 6.19
N ASP A 219 12.75 0.44 7.08
CA ASP A 219 12.47 0.14 8.49
C ASP A 219 11.86 1.35 9.23
N GLU A 220 12.20 2.58 8.83
CA GLU A 220 11.55 3.78 9.36
C GLU A 220 10.08 3.86 8.92
N LEU A 221 9.79 3.51 7.66
CA LEU A 221 8.41 3.42 7.19
C LEU A 221 7.64 2.34 7.97
N VAL A 222 8.23 1.18 8.21
CA VAL A 222 7.62 0.10 9.03
C VAL A 222 7.27 0.62 10.42
N ARG A 223 8.18 1.36 11.09
CA ARG A 223 7.91 1.96 12.40
C ARG A 223 6.77 2.98 12.37
N VAL A 224 6.71 3.81 11.33
CA VAL A 224 5.59 4.75 11.14
C VAL A 224 4.26 4.02 10.99
N VAL A 225 4.22 2.99 10.14
CA VAL A 225 3.03 2.16 9.94
C VAL A 225 2.62 1.49 11.26
N HIS A 226 3.56 0.85 11.96
CA HIS A 226 3.28 0.23 13.25
C HIS A 226 2.70 1.22 14.26
N ASN A 227 3.27 2.41 14.39
CA ASN A 227 2.78 3.43 15.31
C ASN A 227 1.36 3.89 14.96
N VAL A 228 1.05 4.07 13.68
CA VAL A 228 -0.30 4.42 13.20
C VAL A 228 -1.32 3.34 13.59
N LEU A 229 -0.98 2.07 13.34
CA LEU A 229 -1.88 0.94 13.60
C LEU A 229 -2.04 0.63 15.09
N SER A 230 -1.08 1.01 15.92
CA SER A 230 -1.08 0.78 17.38
C SER A 230 -1.84 1.85 18.16
N ASN A 231 -2.42 2.85 17.51
CA ASN A 231 -3.25 3.85 18.18
C ASN A 231 -4.53 3.21 18.69
N GLY A 232 -4.98 3.65 19.88
CA GLY A 232 -6.24 3.18 20.46
C GLY A 232 -7.47 3.67 19.67
N ALA A 233 -8.59 2.99 19.85
CA ALA A 233 -9.85 3.26 19.15
C ALA A 233 -10.41 4.70 19.30
N SER A 234 -9.92 5.45 20.28
CA SER A 234 -10.28 6.87 20.48
C SER A 234 -9.38 7.88 19.76
N THR A 235 -8.33 7.39 19.05
CA THR A 235 -7.35 8.25 18.39
C THR A 235 -7.53 8.18 16.89
N SER A 236 -7.62 9.34 16.23
CA SER A 236 -7.65 9.44 14.78
C SER A 236 -6.37 10.09 14.25
N VAL A 237 -5.71 9.42 13.31
CA VAL A 237 -4.54 9.93 12.57
C VAL A 237 -4.87 9.91 11.07
N PRO A 238 -5.59 10.91 10.55
CA PRO A 238 -6.12 10.82 9.18
C PRO A 238 -5.06 10.87 8.09
N THR A 239 -3.88 11.45 8.38
CA THR A 239 -2.77 11.55 7.41
C THR A 239 -1.44 11.62 8.11
N VAL A 240 -0.48 10.84 7.62
CA VAL A 240 0.94 10.95 7.96
C VAL A 240 1.73 11.16 6.68
N VAL A 241 2.61 12.15 6.65
CA VAL A 241 3.57 12.36 5.55
C VAL A 241 4.93 11.90 6.04
N VAL A 242 5.56 11.00 5.30
CA VAL A 242 6.87 10.46 5.65
C VAL A 242 7.79 10.43 4.43
N GLY A 243 8.99 10.95 4.60
CA GLY A 243 10.01 11.00 3.56
C GLY A 243 11.41 11.14 4.16
N PRO A 244 12.46 11.10 3.34
CA PRO A 244 13.82 11.31 3.82
C PRO A 244 14.00 12.73 4.37
N ARG A 245 14.95 12.91 5.28
CA ARG A 245 15.45 14.24 5.64
C ARG A 245 16.28 14.77 4.47
N LEU A 246 16.09 16.05 4.13
CA LEU A 246 16.84 16.76 3.10
C LEU A 246 18.18 17.24 3.62
#